data_38a07a46fa59148a31ba866629248696
#
_entry.id   38a07a46fa59148a31ba866629248696
#
_cell.length_a   1.000
_cell.length_b   1.000
_cell.length_c   1.000
_cell.angle_alpha   90.00
_cell.angle_beta   90.00
_cell.angle_gamma   90.00
#
_symmetry.space_group_name_H-M   'P 1'
#
loop_
_entity.id
_entity.type
_entity.pdbx_description
1 polymer ?
#
loop_
_entity_poly.entity_id
_entity_poly.type
_entity_poly.pdbx_seq_one_letter_code
_entity_poly.pdbx_strand_id
1 'polypeptide(L)'
;PLSSVAKIKSSDIVTEYIHFPVVSITGICIDIIPICGFPSNVNEQMAFMQEFYRIGDIWKHDAVITHGENTCNVEKCSNVQNEMTDLLLKYNYDTAEYVGPVYFLYVFGNDVPNHAVKKEWYNERILVAFEGKKFYAPGGYDELLKHWYNDYMELPPIEKRVPLNTGKIYRYEGEKEFYLV
;
A
#
# COMPACT_ATOMS: atom_id res chain seq x y z
N PRO A 1 -9.45 7.91 -6.25
CA PRO A 1 -8.66 7.65 -5.04
C PRO A 1 -7.20 7.91 -5.37
N LEU A 2 -6.48 8.56 -4.47
CA LEU A 2 -5.01 8.60 -4.45
C LEU A 2 -4.48 7.19 -4.16
N SER A 3 -4.88 6.24 -4.98
CA SER A 3 -4.34 4.90 -4.90
C SER A 3 -3.06 4.90 -5.74
N SER A 4 -1.94 5.16 -5.06
CA SER A 4 -0.62 4.91 -5.62
C SER A 4 -0.33 3.41 -5.79
N VAL A 5 -1.32 2.58 -5.52
CA VAL A 5 -1.24 1.12 -5.57
C VAL A 5 -2.05 0.63 -6.77
N ALA A 6 -1.39 0.01 -7.73
CA ALA A 6 -2.07 -0.74 -8.77
C ALA A 6 -2.56 -2.08 -8.22
N LYS A 7 -3.67 -2.58 -8.73
CA LYS A 7 -4.28 -3.84 -8.26
C LYS A 7 -4.52 -4.79 -9.42
N ILE A 8 -4.04 -6.02 -9.28
CA ILE A 8 -4.44 -7.13 -10.15
C ILE A 8 -5.56 -7.87 -9.43
N LYS A 9 -6.76 -7.87 -10.00
CA LYS A 9 -7.96 -8.45 -9.40
C LYS A 9 -8.33 -9.76 -10.08
N SER A 10 -8.81 -10.71 -9.28
CA SER A 10 -9.46 -11.91 -9.82
C SER A 10 -10.80 -11.55 -10.47
N SER A 11 -11.14 -12.24 -11.56
CA SER A 11 -12.43 -12.11 -12.23
C SER A 11 -13.49 -13.09 -11.69
N ASP A 12 -13.06 -14.17 -11.08
CA ASP A 12 -13.87 -15.31 -10.70
C ASP A 12 -13.98 -15.53 -9.17
N ILE A 13 -13.07 -14.94 -8.39
CA ILE A 13 -13.13 -14.97 -6.93
C ILE A 13 -13.30 -13.54 -6.42
N VAL A 14 -14.42 -13.29 -5.75
CA VAL A 14 -14.76 -11.97 -5.22
C VAL A 14 -14.97 -12.04 -3.71
N THR A 15 -14.77 -10.91 -3.03
CA THR A 15 -15.01 -10.77 -1.61
C THR A 15 -15.90 -9.57 -1.33
N GLU A 16 -16.71 -9.69 -0.29
CA GLU A 16 -17.38 -8.52 0.29
C GLU A 16 -16.36 -7.68 1.04
N TYR A 17 -16.19 -6.45 0.60
CA TYR A 17 -15.43 -5.44 1.32
C TYR A 17 -16.40 -4.54 2.08
N ILE A 18 -16.32 -4.60 3.41
CA ILE A 18 -17.08 -3.72 4.27
C ILE A 18 -16.18 -2.50 4.58
N HIS A 19 -16.16 -1.55 3.67
CA HIS A 19 -15.66 -0.21 3.97
C HIS A 19 -16.84 0.64 4.42
N PHE A 20 -16.89 0.91 5.70
CA PHE A 20 -17.93 1.76 6.26
C PHE A 20 -18.06 3.07 5.43
N PRO A 21 -19.28 3.46 4.98
CA PRO A 21 -20.58 2.83 5.23
C PRO A 21 -21.07 1.91 4.09
N VAL A 22 -20.26 1.55 3.12
CA VAL A 22 -20.68 0.86 1.89
C VAL A 22 -20.10 -0.55 1.83
N VAL A 23 -20.96 -1.53 1.64
CA VAL A 23 -20.56 -2.89 1.27
C VAL A 23 -20.32 -2.92 -0.24
N SER A 24 -19.12 -3.29 -0.65
CA SER A 24 -18.78 -3.45 -2.07
C SER A 24 -18.29 -4.88 -2.33
N ILE A 25 -18.72 -5.45 -3.45
CA ILE A 25 -18.17 -6.72 -3.93
C ILE A 25 -17.03 -6.41 -4.90
N THR A 26 -15.86 -6.93 -4.63
CA THR A 26 -14.68 -6.73 -5.47
C THR A 26 -13.87 -8.01 -5.61
N GLY A 27 -13.19 -8.20 -6.74
CA GLY A 27 -12.27 -9.32 -6.92
C GLY A 27 -11.15 -9.32 -5.88
N ILE A 28 -10.79 -10.49 -5.37
CA ILE A 28 -9.56 -10.64 -4.58
C ILE A 28 -8.40 -10.08 -5.39
N CYS A 29 -7.56 -9.28 -4.77
CA CYS A 29 -6.52 -8.54 -5.48
C CYS A 29 -5.14 -8.78 -4.88
N ILE A 30 -4.15 -8.63 -5.75
CA ILE A 30 -2.75 -8.44 -5.39
C ILE A 30 -2.44 -6.97 -5.59
N ASP A 31 -1.86 -6.34 -4.57
CA ASP A 31 -1.42 -4.96 -4.63
C ASP A 31 -0.02 -4.87 -5.25
N ILE A 32 0.15 -3.99 -6.22
CA ILE A 32 1.44 -3.61 -6.77
C ILE A 32 1.80 -2.26 -6.18
N ILE A 33 2.75 -2.27 -5.26
CA ILE A 33 3.12 -1.09 -4.48
C ILE A 33 4.38 -0.48 -5.10
N PRO A 34 4.30 0.75 -5.62
CA PRO A 34 5.48 1.43 -6.12
C PRO A 34 6.44 1.79 -4.98
N ILE A 35 7.73 1.82 -5.30
CA ILE A 35 8.80 2.25 -4.41
C ILE A 35 9.35 3.56 -4.96
N CYS A 36 9.45 4.60 -4.13
CA CYS A 36 10.04 5.89 -4.48
C CYS A 36 11.39 6.09 -3.80
N GLY A 37 12.20 6.99 -4.36
CA GLY A 37 13.42 7.46 -3.71
C GLY A 37 13.12 8.29 -2.47
N PHE A 38 14.00 8.19 -1.47
CA PHE A 38 13.95 8.99 -0.25
C PHE A 38 15.26 9.77 -0.08
N PRO A 39 15.24 10.92 0.63
CA PRO A 39 16.45 11.62 0.97
C PRO A 39 17.32 10.81 1.95
N SER A 40 18.64 11.01 1.90
CA SER A 40 19.58 10.31 2.80
C SER A 40 19.59 10.89 4.21
N ASN A 41 19.20 12.15 4.37
CA ASN A 41 19.21 12.85 5.66
C ASN A 41 17.88 12.68 6.38
N VAL A 42 17.92 12.29 7.66
CA VAL A 42 16.72 12.04 8.48
C VAL A 42 15.81 13.27 8.59
N ASN A 43 16.35 14.47 8.72
CA ASN A 43 15.53 15.68 8.79
C ASN A 43 14.80 15.95 7.47
N GLU A 44 15.45 15.66 6.34
CA GLU A 44 14.81 15.77 5.03
C GLU A 44 13.78 14.67 4.82
N GLN A 45 14.00 13.45 5.35
CA GLN A 45 13.00 12.38 5.36
C GLN A 45 11.75 12.81 6.15
N MET A 46 11.96 13.45 7.32
CA MET A 46 10.85 14.00 8.11
C MET A 46 10.07 15.07 7.35
N ALA A 47 10.76 16.01 6.71
CA ALA A 47 10.14 17.05 5.90
C ALA A 47 9.36 16.46 4.71
N PHE A 48 9.93 15.45 4.04
CA PHE A 48 9.27 14.73 2.96
C PHE A 48 7.96 14.08 3.44
N MET A 49 8.00 13.42 4.59
CA MET A 49 6.82 12.77 5.16
C MET A 49 5.77 13.77 5.62
N GLN A 50 6.17 14.89 6.23
CA GLN A 50 5.25 15.96 6.60
C GLN A 50 4.50 16.49 5.36
N GLU A 51 5.21 16.70 4.26
CA GLU A 51 4.61 17.17 3.02
C GLU A 51 3.68 16.11 2.41
N PHE A 52 4.09 14.84 2.44
CA PHE A 52 3.24 13.73 2.00
C PHE A 52 1.90 13.70 2.75
N TYR A 53 1.93 13.83 4.08
CA TYR A 53 0.71 13.86 4.90
C TYR A 53 -0.12 15.12 4.65
N ARG A 54 0.53 16.29 4.50
CA ARG A 54 -0.17 17.52 4.15
C ARG A 54 -0.99 17.39 2.87
N ILE A 55 -0.38 16.84 1.81
CA ILE A 55 -1.06 16.60 0.54
C ILE A 55 -2.18 15.55 0.72
N GLY A 56 -1.91 14.50 1.47
CA GLY A 56 -2.90 13.47 1.79
C GLY A 56 -4.11 13.99 2.56
N ASP A 57 -3.91 14.93 3.48
CA ASP A 57 -4.99 15.55 4.23
C ASP A 57 -5.84 16.50 3.38
N ILE A 58 -5.22 17.27 2.49
CA ILE A 58 -5.94 18.06 1.48
C ILE A 58 -6.83 17.14 0.64
N TRP A 59 -6.29 15.99 0.22
CA TRP A 59 -7.08 14.99 -0.49
C TRP A 59 -8.27 14.50 0.31
N LYS A 60 -8.09 14.15 1.57
CA LYS A 60 -9.18 13.66 2.43
C LYS A 60 -10.27 14.69 2.67
N HIS A 61 -9.89 15.95 2.85
CA HIS A 61 -10.84 17.00 3.24
C HIS A 61 -11.45 17.75 2.04
N ASP A 62 -10.68 17.99 0.99
CA ASP A 62 -11.07 18.88 -0.10
C ASP A 62 -11.40 18.15 -1.41
N ALA A 63 -10.77 17.01 -1.64
CA ALA A 63 -10.91 16.25 -2.90
C ALA A 63 -11.81 15.03 -2.76
N VAL A 64 -12.03 14.52 -1.53
CA VAL A 64 -12.86 13.36 -1.29
C VAL A 64 -14.32 13.77 -1.07
N ILE A 65 -15.08 13.19 -1.85
CA ILE A 65 -16.45 12.73 -1.83
C ILE A 65 -17.02 12.76 -0.40
N THR A 66 -17.84 13.72 -0.14
CA THR A 66 -18.83 13.64 0.94
C THR A 66 -19.77 12.48 0.61
N HIS A 67 -19.87 11.52 1.53
CA HIS A 67 -20.73 10.36 1.41
C HIS A 67 -22.15 10.75 1.02
N GLY A 68 -22.60 10.30 -0.15
CA GLY A 68 -23.96 10.45 -0.62
C GLY A 68 -24.15 11.25 -1.91
N GLU A 69 -23.26 12.14 -2.28
CA GLU A 69 -23.27 12.82 -3.57
C GLU A 69 -21.89 12.65 -4.23
N ASN A 70 -21.87 11.95 -5.35
CA ASN A 70 -20.66 11.64 -6.13
C ASN A 70 -20.10 12.89 -6.86
N THR A 71 -19.81 13.93 -6.13
CA THR A 71 -19.20 15.14 -6.69
C THR A 71 -17.75 15.27 -6.23
N CYS A 72 -16.86 14.57 -6.93
CA CYS A 72 -15.44 14.91 -6.89
C CYS A 72 -15.23 16.20 -7.70
N ASN A 73 -14.64 17.22 -7.09
CA ASN A 73 -14.12 18.33 -7.86
C ASN A 73 -12.89 17.83 -8.64
N VAL A 74 -13.09 17.52 -9.92
CA VAL A 74 -12.09 16.88 -10.80
C VAL A 74 -10.81 17.71 -10.87
N GLU A 75 -10.91 19.03 -10.91
CA GLU A 75 -9.76 19.92 -10.97
C GLU A 75 -8.93 19.87 -9.68
N LYS A 76 -9.59 19.95 -8.52
CA LYS A 76 -8.90 19.80 -7.22
C LYS A 76 -8.27 18.43 -7.07
N CYS A 77 -8.96 17.36 -7.48
CA CYS A 77 -8.41 15.99 -7.47
C CYS A 77 -7.17 15.89 -8.34
N SER A 78 -7.19 16.47 -9.53
CA SER A 78 -6.04 16.44 -10.46
C SER A 78 -4.85 17.23 -9.91
N ASN A 79 -5.09 18.39 -9.33
CA ASN A 79 -4.02 19.22 -8.76
C ASN A 79 -3.32 18.52 -7.60
N VAL A 80 -4.08 17.95 -6.65
CA VAL A 80 -3.53 17.20 -5.52
C VAL A 80 -2.79 15.94 -5.99
N GLN A 81 -3.29 15.28 -7.03
CA GLN A 81 -2.65 14.11 -7.60
C GLN A 81 -1.31 14.45 -8.29
N ASN A 82 -1.25 15.58 -8.99
CA ASN A 82 -0.02 16.08 -9.59
C ASN A 82 1.00 16.45 -8.51
N GLU A 83 0.58 17.21 -7.48
CA GLU A 83 1.43 17.61 -6.37
C GLU A 83 2.01 16.38 -5.62
N MET A 84 1.20 15.35 -5.39
CA MET A 84 1.67 14.09 -4.81
C MET A 84 2.66 13.38 -5.73
N THR A 85 2.40 13.36 -7.03
CA THR A 85 3.29 12.74 -8.01
C THR A 85 4.64 13.46 -8.05
N ASP A 86 4.63 14.79 -8.07
CA ASP A 86 5.85 15.60 -8.06
C ASP A 86 6.67 15.37 -6.79
N LEU A 87 6.02 15.27 -5.63
CA LEU A 87 6.68 14.93 -4.38
C LEU A 87 7.34 13.56 -4.44
N LEU A 88 6.63 12.52 -4.91
CA LEU A 88 7.14 11.15 -4.98
C LEU A 88 8.27 10.98 -6.00
N LEU A 89 8.31 11.81 -7.04
CA LEU A 89 9.37 11.83 -8.04
C LEU A 89 10.55 12.75 -7.70
N LYS A 90 10.45 13.50 -6.61
CA LYS A 90 11.50 14.48 -6.20
C LYS A 90 12.87 13.86 -6.01
N TYR A 91 12.91 12.63 -5.49
CA TYR A 91 14.14 11.87 -5.31
C TYR A 91 14.16 10.73 -6.31
N ASN A 92 15.14 10.77 -7.22
CA ASN A 92 15.25 9.75 -8.26
C ASN A 92 15.60 8.40 -7.64
N TYR A 93 14.78 7.39 -7.89
CA TYR A 93 14.97 6.02 -7.40
C TYR A 93 16.35 5.47 -7.77
N ASP A 94 16.84 5.72 -9.00
CA ASP A 94 18.08 5.12 -9.49
C ASP A 94 19.31 5.62 -8.75
N THR A 95 19.29 6.86 -8.28
CA THR A 95 20.42 7.50 -7.58
C THR A 95 20.24 7.60 -6.07
N ALA A 96 19.04 7.34 -5.56
CA ALA A 96 18.77 7.40 -4.13
C ALA A 96 19.47 6.26 -3.38
N GLU A 97 19.99 6.56 -2.19
CA GLU A 97 20.52 5.59 -1.24
C GLU A 97 19.40 4.91 -0.45
N TYR A 98 18.38 5.69 -0.13
CA TYR A 98 17.18 5.23 0.60
C TYR A 98 15.97 5.25 -0.31
N VAL A 99 15.09 4.28 -0.10
CA VAL A 99 13.83 4.12 -0.83
C VAL A 99 12.71 3.73 0.15
N GLY A 100 11.47 3.92 -0.27
CA GLY A 100 10.34 3.51 0.56
C GLY A 100 9.13 3.12 -0.27
N PRO A 101 8.35 2.11 0.17
CA PRO A 101 7.10 1.73 -0.47
C PRO A 101 6.02 2.78 -0.16
N VAL A 102 5.47 3.37 -1.21
CA VAL A 102 4.52 4.50 -1.11
C VAL A 102 3.27 4.15 -0.29
N TYR A 103 2.82 2.91 -0.35
CA TYR A 103 1.65 2.47 0.42
C TYR A 103 1.89 2.52 1.93
N PHE A 104 3.05 2.12 2.39
CA PHE A 104 3.37 2.08 3.82
C PHE A 104 3.46 3.48 4.45
N LEU A 105 3.61 4.52 3.64
CA LEU A 105 3.55 5.90 4.13
C LEU A 105 2.21 6.20 4.83
N TYR A 106 1.13 5.53 4.44
CA TYR A 106 -0.18 5.67 5.11
C TYR A 106 -0.39 4.71 6.28
N VAL A 107 0.27 3.56 6.27
CA VAL A 107 0.03 2.47 7.23
C VAL A 107 0.76 2.70 8.54
N PHE A 108 2.01 3.16 8.47
CA PHE A 108 2.86 3.31 9.66
C PHE A 108 2.79 4.68 10.33
N GLY A 109 1.92 5.57 9.83
CA GLY A 109 1.70 6.87 10.45
C GLY A 109 2.96 7.73 10.50
N ASN A 110 3.15 8.46 11.61
CA ASN A 110 4.26 9.41 11.79
C ASN A 110 5.60 8.77 12.18
N ASP A 111 5.70 7.45 12.11
CA ASP A 111 6.94 6.73 12.45
C ASP A 111 7.93 6.80 11.26
N VAL A 112 8.44 7.99 11.04
CA VAL A 112 9.27 8.37 9.89
C VAL A 112 10.50 7.48 9.70
N PRO A 113 11.24 7.07 10.75
CA PRO A 113 12.41 6.21 10.57
C PRO A 113 12.11 4.87 9.90
N ASN A 114 10.86 4.41 10.00
CA ASN A 114 10.46 3.10 9.47
C ASN A 114 10.05 3.12 7.99
N HIS A 115 9.97 4.29 7.36
CA HIS A 115 9.56 4.38 5.95
C HIS A 115 10.74 4.28 4.98
N ALA A 116 11.87 4.85 5.34
CA ALA A 116 13.07 4.87 4.51
C ALA A 116 13.95 3.66 4.81
N VAL A 117 14.15 2.80 3.84
CA VAL A 117 15.01 1.63 3.91
C VAL A 117 16.13 1.75 2.89
N LYS A 118 17.23 1.04 3.12
CA LYS A 118 18.34 1.03 2.17
C LYS A 118 17.92 0.41 0.85
N LYS A 119 18.18 1.11 -0.24
CA LYS A 119 17.89 0.63 -1.61
C LYS A 119 18.59 -0.69 -1.92
N GLU A 120 19.78 -0.91 -1.38
CA GLU A 120 20.55 -2.15 -1.59
C GLU A 120 19.77 -3.41 -1.22
N TRP A 121 18.82 -3.34 -0.29
CA TRP A 121 17.98 -4.48 0.09
C TRP A 121 17.03 -4.94 -1.03
N TYR A 122 16.80 -4.09 -2.05
CA TYR A 122 15.99 -4.38 -3.24
C TYR A 122 16.81 -4.70 -4.49
N ASN A 123 18.14 -4.55 -4.46
CA ASN A 123 18.97 -4.65 -5.66
C ASN A 123 18.97 -6.06 -6.28
N GLU A 124 18.86 -7.08 -5.47
CA GLU A 124 18.85 -8.47 -5.92
C GLU A 124 17.49 -9.11 -5.73
N ARG A 125 17.19 -10.10 -6.55
CA ARG A 125 15.99 -10.93 -6.43
C ARG A 125 16.41 -12.37 -6.17
N ILE A 126 15.85 -12.96 -5.14
CA ILE A 126 16.03 -14.37 -4.80
C ILE A 126 14.72 -15.13 -4.96
N LEU A 127 14.82 -16.43 -5.22
CA LEU A 127 13.65 -17.30 -5.25
C LEU A 127 13.41 -17.90 -3.86
N VAL A 128 12.27 -17.64 -3.29
CA VAL A 128 11.81 -18.19 -2.01
C VAL A 128 10.66 -19.16 -2.24
N ALA A 129 10.59 -20.21 -1.43
CA ALA A 129 9.50 -21.19 -1.49
C ALA A 129 8.34 -20.72 -0.61
N PHE A 130 7.13 -20.78 -1.15
CA PHE A 130 5.89 -20.53 -0.43
C PHE A 130 4.76 -21.40 -0.99
N GLU A 131 4.08 -22.15 -0.15
CA GLU A 131 2.96 -23.03 -0.52
C GLU A 131 3.29 -23.96 -1.73
N GLY A 132 4.48 -24.57 -1.71
CA GLY A 132 4.93 -25.46 -2.76
C GLY A 132 5.31 -24.82 -4.10
N LYS A 133 5.28 -23.49 -4.18
CA LYS A 133 5.67 -22.68 -5.34
C LYS A 133 6.90 -21.84 -5.01
N LYS A 134 7.52 -21.28 -6.05
CA LYS A 134 8.65 -20.36 -5.89
C LYS A 134 8.26 -18.96 -6.37
N PHE A 135 8.58 -17.95 -5.57
CA PHE A 135 8.33 -16.56 -5.85
C PHE A 135 9.61 -15.74 -5.72
N TYR A 136 9.71 -14.66 -6.46
CA TYR A 136 10.79 -13.71 -6.28
C TYR A 136 10.53 -12.84 -5.04
N ALA A 137 11.56 -12.69 -4.24
CA ALA A 137 11.62 -11.75 -3.11
C ALA A 137 12.85 -10.86 -3.24
N PRO A 138 12.88 -9.66 -2.61
CA PRO A 138 14.10 -8.88 -2.48
C PRO A 138 15.21 -9.68 -1.81
N GLY A 139 16.46 -9.49 -2.25
CA GLY A 139 17.62 -10.18 -1.64
C GLY A 139 17.78 -9.85 -0.16
N GLY A 140 17.53 -8.60 0.22
CA GLY A 140 17.53 -8.12 1.61
C GLY A 140 16.17 -8.26 2.31
N TYR A 141 15.40 -9.32 2.03
CA TYR A 141 14.07 -9.51 2.63
C TYR A 141 14.11 -9.65 4.16
N ASP A 142 15.16 -10.25 4.70
CA ASP A 142 15.31 -10.45 6.14
C ASP A 142 15.52 -9.12 6.85
N GLU A 143 16.35 -8.24 6.30
CA GLU A 143 16.58 -6.89 6.78
C GLU A 143 15.30 -6.05 6.71
N LEU A 144 14.56 -6.16 5.59
CA LEU A 144 13.27 -5.47 5.43
C LEU A 144 12.26 -5.91 6.47
N LEU A 145 12.10 -7.20 6.68
CA LEU A 145 11.15 -7.75 7.65
C LEU A 145 11.54 -7.38 9.09
N LYS A 146 12.82 -7.45 9.44
CA LYS A 146 13.32 -7.00 10.75
C LYS A 146 13.13 -5.51 10.95
N HIS A 147 13.34 -4.70 9.91
CA HIS A 147 13.16 -3.26 9.99
C HIS A 147 11.70 -2.87 10.29
N TRP A 148 10.74 -3.54 9.64
CA TRP A 148 9.31 -3.19 9.79
C TRP A 148 8.60 -3.92 10.93
N TYR A 149 9.02 -5.13 11.25
CA TYR A 149 8.28 -6.02 12.16
C TYR A 149 9.12 -6.52 13.34
N ASN A 150 10.37 -6.05 13.49
CA ASN A 150 11.31 -6.50 14.51
C ASN A 150 11.54 -8.02 14.42
N ASP A 151 11.23 -8.77 15.44
CA ASP A 151 11.30 -10.23 15.41
C ASP A 151 10.07 -10.81 14.70
N TYR A 152 10.09 -10.74 13.36
CA TYR A 152 8.96 -11.19 12.53
C TYR A 152 8.75 -12.71 12.56
N MET A 153 9.71 -13.48 13.09
CA MET A 153 9.57 -14.92 13.29
C MET A 153 8.78 -15.27 14.54
N GLU A 154 8.63 -14.33 15.47
CA GLU A 154 7.77 -14.49 16.64
C GLU A 154 6.32 -14.19 16.26
N LEU A 155 5.48 -15.22 16.34
CA LEU A 155 4.05 -15.05 16.07
C LEU A 155 3.40 -14.19 17.15
N PRO A 156 2.53 -13.24 16.79
CA PRO A 156 1.81 -12.44 17.79
C PRO A 156 0.97 -13.35 18.70
N PRO A 157 0.64 -12.89 19.91
CA PRO A 157 -0.28 -13.59 20.81
C PRO A 157 -1.58 -13.99 20.10
N ILE A 158 -2.15 -15.14 20.50
CA ILE A 158 -3.27 -15.76 19.77
C ILE A 158 -4.48 -14.81 19.63
N GLU A 159 -4.72 -14.01 20.65
CA GLU A 159 -5.80 -13.02 20.68
C GLU A 159 -5.61 -11.84 19.71
N LYS A 160 -4.38 -11.64 19.22
CA LYS A 160 -4.03 -10.62 18.22
C LYS A 160 -4.02 -11.16 16.79
N ARG A 161 -4.18 -12.47 16.60
CA ARG A 161 -4.21 -13.11 15.28
C ARG A 161 -5.58 -12.97 14.63
N VAL A 162 -6.02 -11.76 14.43
CA VAL A 162 -7.32 -11.46 13.81
C VAL A 162 -7.11 -11.20 12.32
N PRO A 163 -7.84 -11.88 11.43
CA PRO A 163 -7.78 -11.59 10.00
C PRO A 163 -8.19 -10.15 9.72
N LEU A 164 -7.40 -9.44 8.90
CA LEU A 164 -7.73 -8.09 8.45
C LEU A 164 -8.99 -8.06 7.57
N ASN A 165 -9.22 -9.12 6.82
CA ASN A 165 -10.37 -9.27 5.93
C ASN A 165 -11.31 -10.33 6.50
N THR A 166 -12.43 -9.89 7.03
CA THR A 166 -13.50 -10.77 7.59
C THR A 166 -14.70 -10.89 6.65
N GLY A 167 -14.58 -10.39 5.43
CA GLY A 167 -15.64 -10.45 4.42
C GLY A 167 -15.86 -11.85 3.88
N LYS A 168 -17.08 -12.09 3.41
CA LYS A 168 -17.43 -13.35 2.75
C LYS A 168 -16.74 -13.44 1.40
N ILE A 169 -16.29 -14.62 1.04
CA ILE A 169 -15.65 -14.91 -0.25
C ILE A 169 -16.63 -15.69 -1.12
N TYR A 170 -16.78 -15.28 -2.36
CA TYR A 170 -17.65 -15.90 -3.33
C TYR A 170 -16.86 -16.30 -4.57
N ARG A 171 -17.25 -17.40 -5.20
CA ARG A 171 -16.78 -17.78 -6.54
C ARG A 171 -17.86 -17.45 -7.56
N TYR A 172 -17.46 -16.87 -8.68
CA TYR A 172 -18.32 -16.62 -9.84
C TYR A 172 -18.18 -17.79 -10.82
N GLU A 173 -19.25 -18.56 -10.97
CA GLU A 173 -19.31 -19.67 -11.93
C GLU A 173 -20.38 -19.35 -12.99
N GLY A 174 -20.03 -18.60 -14.01
CA GLY A 174 -20.87 -18.31 -15.18
C GLY A 174 -22.28 -17.79 -14.85
N GLU A 175 -22.87 -17.02 -15.73
CA GLU A 175 -24.28 -16.56 -15.63
C GLU A 175 -24.75 -15.93 -14.30
N LYS A 176 -23.91 -15.14 -13.63
CA LYS A 176 -24.28 -14.26 -12.49
C LYS A 176 -24.63 -14.94 -11.15
N GLU A 177 -24.26 -16.18 -10.91
CA GLU A 177 -24.43 -16.79 -9.60
C GLU A 177 -23.15 -16.71 -8.76
N PHE A 178 -23.28 -16.19 -7.52
CA PHE A 178 -22.20 -16.13 -6.56
C PHE A 178 -22.41 -17.19 -5.49
N TYR A 179 -21.46 -18.07 -5.32
CA TYR A 179 -21.48 -19.08 -4.27
C TYR A 179 -20.50 -18.70 -3.15
N LEU A 180 -20.98 -18.82 -1.91
CA LEU A 180 -20.13 -18.67 -0.74
C LEU A 180 -19.12 -19.84 -0.71
N VAL A 181 -17.84 -19.55 -0.57
CA VAL A 181 -16.74 -20.53 -0.50
C VAL A 181 -16.36 -20.80 0.96
#